data_f219c48ebd1e9b1c70a012892fb725aa
#
_entry.id   f219c48ebd1e9b1c70a012892fb725aa
#
_cell.length_a   1.000
_cell.length_b   1.000
_cell.length_c   1.000
_cell.angle_alpha   90.00
_cell.angle_beta   90.00
_cell.angle_gamma   90.00
#
_symmetry.space_group_name_H-M   'P 1'
#
loop_
_entity.id
_entity.type
_entity.pdbx_description
1 polymer ?
#
loop_
_entity_poly.entity_id
_entity_poly.type
_entity_poly.pdbx_seq_one_letter_code
_entity_poly.pdbx_strand_id
1 'polypeptide(L)'
;MTDRLMLLDTASLYFRAFHGVPDSLKAPDGTPVNAVRGLLDIIARLVTDFRPARLVACWDDDWRPGWRVDLLPTYKAHRVAKAVPGGVDVEETPPGLVAQLPLLREVLDALDITVSGAAEHEADDVIGSLASQAAMPVDIVTGDRDLFQLVDDARDVRVIYTARGMSKLETVTDATVVGKYGVLPVQYADYAALRGDASDGLPGVSGIGEKTAAKLLQEFVDLDGIIAASSDPDAAMSATIRTKLTAAGDYLAAAPKVVQVVRDLGLGDFDAAIRPLGAEQLDRVERLGREHNLGGSVHRVLRALGNEPAQNKTVQNEPAQNQPAQDGTAR
;
A
#
# COMPACT_ATOMS: atom_id res chain seq x y z
N MET A 1 19.84 -9.82 -4.44
CA MET A 1 18.84 -9.01 -3.74
C MET A 1 19.55 -7.83 -3.10
N THR A 2 18.93 -6.68 -3.07
CA THR A 2 19.41 -5.53 -2.28
C THR A 2 18.97 -5.75 -0.84
N ASP A 3 19.80 -5.43 0.17
CA ASP A 3 19.38 -5.52 1.59
C ASP A 3 18.39 -4.37 1.90
N ARG A 4 17.18 -4.50 1.39
CA ARG A 4 16.14 -3.48 1.42
C ARG A 4 14.81 -4.10 1.85
N LEU A 5 14.08 -3.41 2.71
CA LEU A 5 12.71 -3.74 3.12
C LEU A 5 11.72 -3.10 2.16
N MET A 6 10.78 -3.88 1.65
CA MET A 6 9.65 -3.36 0.87
C MET A 6 8.37 -3.44 1.69
N LEU A 7 7.69 -2.32 1.86
CA LEU A 7 6.42 -2.18 2.56
C LEU A 7 5.33 -1.90 1.53
N LEU A 8 4.32 -2.76 1.49
CA LEU A 8 3.19 -2.60 0.59
C LEU A 8 2.02 -1.96 1.34
N ASP A 9 1.53 -0.85 0.85
CA ASP A 9 0.19 -0.36 1.14
C ASP A 9 -0.79 -1.28 0.40
N THR A 10 -1.19 -2.37 1.08
CA THR A 10 -1.87 -3.49 0.43
C THR A 10 -3.26 -3.10 -0.04
N ALA A 11 -3.96 -2.22 0.69
CA ALA A 11 -5.28 -1.73 0.30
C ALA A 11 -5.22 -0.94 -1.02
N SER A 12 -4.31 0.02 -1.11
CA SER A 12 -4.10 0.77 -2.35
C SER A 12 -3.81 -0.14 -3.55
N LEU A 13 -3.05 -1.22 -3.34
CA LEU A 13 -2.67 -2.15 -4.40
C LEU A 13 -3.81 -3.09 -4.81
N TYR A 14 -4.58 -3.67 -3.86
CA TYR A 14 -5.69 -4.56 -4.24
C TYR A 14 -6.90 -3.77 -4.80
N PHE A 15 -7.17 -2.56 -4.34
CA PHE A 15 -8.16 -1.68 -4.98
C PHE A 15 -7.76 -1.37 -6.44
N ARG A 16 -6.50 -1.03 -6.66
CA ARG A 16 -5.95 -0.84 -8.01
C ARG A 16 -6.10 -2.07 -8.89
N ALA A 17 -5.77 -3.25 -8.34
CA ALA A 17 -5.92 -4.52 -9.04
C ALA A 17 -7.38 -4.80 -9.40
N PHE A 18 -8.31 -4.57 -8.46
CA PHE A 18 -9.73 -4.77 -8.66
C PHE A 18 -10.29 -3.91 -9.81
N HIS A 19 -9.91 -2.64 -9.87
CA HIS A 19 -10.37 -1.74 -10.93
C HIS A 19 -9.58 -1.85 -12.24
N GLY A 20 -8.35 -2.38 -12.18
CA GLY A 20 -7.47 -2.48 -13.34
C GLY A 20 -7.50 -3.81 -14.09
N VAL A 21 -8.01 -4.86 -13.47
CA VAL A 21 -8.08 -6.22 -14.02
C VAL A 21 -9.55 -6.58 -14.29
N PRO A 22 -9.89 -7.19 -15.45
CA PRO A 22 -11.27 -7.52 -15.79
C PRO A 22 -11.94 -8.42 -14.75
N ASP A 23 -13.18 -8.09 -14.36
CA ASP A 23 -14.02 -8.83 -13.40
C ASP A 23 -14.58 -10.14 -13.96
N SER A 24 -14.39 -10.37 -15.27
CA SER A 24 -14.69 -11.64 -15.93
C SER A 24 -13.79 -12.79 -15.47
N LEU A 25 -12.69 -12.50 -14.78
CA LEU A 25 -11.83 -13.49 -14.17
C LEU A 25 -12.46 -13.99 -12.87
N LYS A 26 -12.94 -15.25 -12.89
CA LYS A 26 -13.71 -15.82 -11.80
C LYS A 26 -13.15 -17.18 -11.36
N ALA A 27 -13.34 -17.48 -10.08
CA ALA A 27 -13.22 -18.82 -9.54
C ALA A 27 -14.33 -19.74 -10.08
N PRO A 28 -14.23 -21.08 -9.92
CA PRO A 28 -15.25 -22.02 -10.39
C PRO A 28 -16.65 -21.81 -9.80
N ASP A 29 -16.73 -21.22 -8.61
CA ASP A 29 -17.99 -20.87 -7.93
C ASP A 29 -18.62 -19.55 -8.42
N GLY A 30 -17.95 -18.87 -9.36
CA GLY A 30 -18.40 -17.59 -9.91
C GLY A 30 -17.89 -16.35 -9.15
N THR A 31 -17.17 -16.50 -8.04
CA THR A 31 -16.57 -15.39 -7.29
C THR A 31 -15.51 -14.69 -8.14
N PRO A 32 -15.51 -13.35 -8.25
CA PRO A 32 -14.43 -12.62 -8.92
C PRO A 32 -13.09 -12.88 -8.22
N VAL A 33 -12.00 -12.96 -9.00
CA VAL A 33 -10.62 -13.12 -8.50
C VAL A 33 -9.64 -12.13 -9.12
N ASN A 34 -10.17 -11.09 -9.73
CA ASN A 34 -9.39 -10.07 -10.41
C ASN A 34 -8.47 -9.29 -9.44
N ALA A 35 -8.94 -8.96 -8.22
CA ALA A 35 -8.10 -8.30 -7.22
C ALA A 35 -6.96 -9.21 -6.76
N VAL A 36 -7.24 -10.51 -6.49
CA VAL A 36 -6.22 -11.49 -6.09
C VAL A 36 -5.17 -11.65 -7.18
N ARG A 37 -5.59 -11.93 -8.41
CA ARG A 37 -4.67 -12.11 -9.55
C ARG A 37 -3.85 -10.86 -9.81
N GLY A 38 -4.49 -9.69 -9.77
CA GLY A 38 -3.82 -8.42 -10.00
C GLY A 38 -2.82 -8.08 -8.90
N LEU A 39 -3.13 -8.33 -7.62
CA LEU A 39 -2.18 -8.13 -6.52
C LEU A 39 -0.97 -9.05 -6.65
N LEU A 40 -1.17 -10.34 -6.97
CA LEU A 40 -0.06 -11.28 -7.22
C LEU A 40 0.84 -10.80 -8.36
N ASP A 41 0.27 -10.29 -9.44
CA ASP A 41 1.03 -9.75 -10.57
C ASP A 41 1.79 -8.47 -10.21
N ILE A 42 1.19 -7.61 -9.38
CA ILE A 42 1.85 -6.41 -8.84
C ILE A 42 3.04 -6.82 -7.97
N ILE A 43 2.86 -7.75 -7.02
CA ILE A 43 3.94 -8.24 -6.16
C ILE A 43 5.05 -8.88 -7.01
N ALA A 44 4.70 -9.76 -7.94
CA ALA A 44 5.67 -10.40 -8.83
C ALA A 44 6.52 -9.38 -9.57
N ARG A 45 5.92 -8.32 -10.08
CA ARG A 45 6.61 -7.25 -10.76
C ARG A 45 7.51 -6.45 -9.83
N LEU A 46 7.00 -6.02 -8.68
CA LEU A 46 7.75 -5.23 -7.71
C LEU A 46 8.99 -6.00 -7.22
N VAL A 47 8.83 -7.27 -6.87
CA VAL A 47 9.95 -8.12 -6.44
C VAL A 47 10.96 -8.32 -7.57
N THR A 48 10.52 -8.49 -8.81
CA THR A 48 11.40 -8.64 -9.98
C THR A 48 12.19 -7.36 -10.27
N ASP A 49 11.51 -6.21 -10.25
CA ASP A 49 12.10 -4.92 -10.64
C ASP A 49 13.01 -4.34 -9.55
N PHE A 50 12.63 -4.46 -8.27
CA PHE A 50 13.34 -3.85 -7.13
C PHE A 50 14.19 -4.83 -6.31
N ARG A 51 13.92 -6.14 -6.38
CA ARG A 51 14.66 -7.23 -5.72
C ARG A 51 14.87 -7.01 -4.22
N PRO A 52 13.81 -6.72 -3.44
CA PRO A 52 13.95 -6.53 -2.01
C PRO A 52 14.39 -7.84 -1.34
N ALA A 53 15.08 -7.72 -0.18
CA ALA A 53 15.39 -8.87 0.67
C ALA A 53 14.25 -9.23 1.62
N ARG A 54 13.40 -8.25 1.94
CA ARG A 54 12.26 -8.39 2.86
C ARG A 54 11.02 -7.73 2.28
N LEU A 55 9.85 -8.31 2.57
CA LEU A 55 8.56 -7.86 2.06
C LEU A 55 7.50 -7.96 3.16
N VAL A 56 6.76 -6.88 3.39
CA VAL A 56 5.62 -6.83 4.30
C VAL A 56 4.41 -6.29 3.57
N ALA A 57 3.29 -7.00 3.64
CA ALA A 57 1.99 -6.52 3.24
C ALA A 57 1.35 -5.81 4.45
N CYS A 58 1.41 -4.47 4.49
CA CYS A 58 0.78 -3.67 5.53
C CYS A 58 -0.73 -3.62 5.29
N TRP A 59 -1.50 -3.80 6.38
CA TRP A 59 -2.95 -4.03 6.30
C TRP A 59 -3.72 -3.06 7.18
N ASP A 60 -4.86 -2.58 6.69
CA ASP A 60 -5.82 -1.82 7.48
C ASP A 60 -6.61 -2.77 8.39
N ASP A 61 -6.31 -2.79 9.68
CA ASP A 61 -7.17 -3.43 10.68
C ASP A 61 -8.31 -2.47 11.08
N ASP A 62 -8.06 -1.16 10.95
CA ASP A 62 -9.09 -0.11 11.01
C ASP A 62 -8.77 0.98 9.97
N TRP A 63 -9.55 1.06 8.90
CA TRP A 63 -9.37 2.02 7.80
C TRP A 63 -9.79 3.46 8.16
N ARG A 64 -10.48 3.63 9.30
CA ARG A 64 -11.00 4.91 9.81
C ARG A 64 -10.96 4.93 11.35
N PRO A 65 -9.79 4.99 11.96
CA PRO A 65 -9.62 4.86 13.41
C PRO A 65 -10.45 5.86 14.20
N GLY A 66 -11.09 5.39 15.26
CA GLY A 66 -11.97 6.20 16.10
C GLY A 66 -11.29 7.45 16.65
N TRP A 67 -10.01 7.35 17.05
CA TRP A 67 -9.24 8.47 17.55
C TRP A 67 -9.00 9.59 16.51
N ARG A 68 -8.87 9.24 15.20
CA ARG A 68 -8.82 10.25 14.13
C ARG A 68 -10.18 10.92 13.93
N VAL A 69 -11.27 10.13 14.02
CA VAL A 69 -12.65 10.63 13.93
C VAL A 69 -12.98 11.56 15.09
N ASP A 70 -12.55 11.25 16.31
CA ASP A 70 -12.73 12.10 17.48
C ASP A 70 -12.03 13.46 17.33
N LEU A 71 -10.86 13.47 16.68
CA LEU A 71 -10.12 14.70 16.38
C LEU A 71 -10.76 15.48 15.22
N LEU A 72 -11.18 14.79 14.17
CA LEU A 72 -11.77 15.39 12.98
C LEU A 72 -12.91 14.52 12.41
N PRO A 73 -14.17 14.79 12.79
CA PRO A 73 -15.33 13.97 12.39
C PRO A 73 -15.52 13.84 10.86
N THR A 74 -14.98 14.78 10.08
CA THR A 74 -15.03 14.72 8.61
C THR A 74 -14.05 13.73 8.00
N TYR A 75 -13.07 13.21 8.79
CA TYR A 75 -12.06 12.29 8.31
C TYR A 75 -12.70 11.06 7.67
N LYS A 76 -12.45 10.85 6.38
CA LYS A 76 -12.99 9.77 5.52
C LYS A 76 -14.52 9.53 5.66
N ALA A 77 -15.29 10.51 6.18
CA ALA A 77 -16.72 10.35 6.45
C ALA A 77 -17.54 10.01 5.19
N HIS A 78 -17.11 10.48 4.04
CA HIS A 78 -17.75 10.22 2.75
C HIS A 78 -17.56 8.77 2.24
N ARG A 79 -16.66 7.98 2.86
CA ARG A 79 -16.44 6.56 2.53
C ARG A 79 -17.24 5.61 3.44
N VAL A 80 -17.97 6.12 4.43
CA VAL A 80 -18.73 5.31 5.39
C VAL A 80 -20.03 4.83 4.77
N ALA A 81 -20.14 3.52 4.50
CA ALA A 81 -21.41 2.89 4.10
C ALA A 81 -22.31 2.64 5.31
N LYS A 82 -21.74 2.29 6.46
CA LYS A 82 -22.45 2.05 7.71
C LYS A 82 -21.57 2.35 8.92
N ALA A 83 -22.04 3.25 9.77
CA ALA A 83 -21.40 3.51 11.05
C ALA A 83 -21.66 2.36 12.05
N VAL A 84 -20.63 1.97 12.81
CA VAL A 84 -20.67 0.90 13.82
C VAL A 84 -20.25 1.48 15.17
N PRO A 85 -21.20 1.87 16.04
CA PRO A 85 -20.90 2.43 17.35
C PRO A 85 -20.01 1.51 18.18
N GLY A 86 -18.83 1.98 18.58
CA GLY A 86 -17.86 1.21 19.36
C GLY A 86 -17.13 0.12 18.60
N GLY A 87 -17.15 0.16 17.27
CA GLY A 87 -16.43 -0.77 16.39
C GLY A 87 -15.94 -0.08 15.12
N VAL A 88 -15.32 -0.84 14.24
CA VAL A 88 -14.80 -0.35 12.94
C VAL A 88 -15.97 -0.04 12.00
N ASP A 89 -16.02 1.18 11.48
CA ASP A 89 -17.01 1.58 10.48
C ASP A 89 -16.89 0.73 9.20
N VAL A 90 -18.02 0.43 8.57
CA VAL A 90 -18.04 -0.30 7.29
C VAL A 90 -17.75 0.68 6.16
N GLU A 91 -16.64 0.45 5.45
CA GLU A 91 -16.27 1.23 4.26
C GLU A 91 -17.18 0.89 3.06
N GLU A 92 -17.48 1.88 2.24
CA GLU A 92 -18.14 1.69 0.94
C GLU A 92 -17.19 0.99 -0.04
N THR A 93 -17.15 -0.34 0.07
CA THR A 93 -16.30 -1.21 -0.75
C THR A 93 -17.14 -2.06 -1.69
N PRO A 94 -16.78 -2.18 -2.99
CA PRO A 94 -17.51 -3.03 -3.92
C PRO A 94 -17.69 -4.46 -3.38
N PRO A 95 -18.91 -5.04 -3.38
CA PRO A 95 -19.14 -6.38 -2.84
C PRO A 95 -18.25 -7.46 -3.48
N GLY A 96 -17.93 -7.31 -4.78
CA GLY A 96 -17.03 -8.22 -5.49
C GLY A 96 -15.58 -8.13 -5.00
N LEU A 97 -15.15 -7.01 -4.40
CA LEU A 97 -13.84 -6.90 -3.77
C LEU A 97 -13.87 -7.49 -2.36
N VAL A 98 -14.91 -7.17 -1.56
CA VAL A 98 -15.08 -7.72 -0.21
C VAL A 98 -15.01 -9.25 -0.22
N ALA A 99 -15.66 -9.90 -1.20
CA ALA A 99 -15.64 -11.35 -1.35
C ALA A 99 -14.23 -11.93 -1.61
N GLN A 100 -13.27 -11.12 -2.08
CA GLN A 100 -11.91 -11.55 -2.38
C GLN A 100 -10.93 -11.36 -1.22
N LEU A 101 -11.25 -10.53 -0.20
CA LEU A 101 -10.31 -10.20 0.88
C LEU A 101 -9.84 -11.43 1.69
N PRO A 102 -10.71 -12.40 2.04
CA PRO A 102 -10.27 -13.61 2.71
C PRO A 102 -9.24 -14.41 1.88
N LEU A 103 -9.50 -14.59 0.59
CA LEU A 103 -8.60 -15.28 -0.32
C LEU A 103 -7.27 -14.52 -0.50
N LEU A 104 -7.30 -13.18 -0.53
CA LEU A 104 -6.08 -12.36 -0.57
C LEU A 104 -5.18 -12.66 0.63
N ARG A 105 -5.73 -12.67 1.84
CA ARG A 105 -4.96 -13.00 3.07
C ARG A 105 -4.43 -14.43 3.03
N GLU A 106 -5.26 -15.38 2.61
CA GLU A 106 -4.88 -16.79 2.53
C GLU A 106 -3.74 -17.05 1.54
N VAL A 107 -3.76 -16.37 0.39
CA VAL A 107 -2.70 -16.51 -0.62
C VAL A 107 -1.40 -15.84 -0.17
N LEU A 108 -1.46 -14.68 0.49
CA LEU A 108 -0.28 -14.03 1.06
C LEU A 108 0.36 -14.91 2.13
N ASP A 109 -0.44 -15.50 3.03
CA ASP A 109 0.03 -16.45 4.05
C ASP A 109 0.66 -17.71 3.42
N ALA A 110 0.02 -18.29 2.41
CA ALA A 110 0.59 -19.44 1.70
C ALA A 110 1.92 -19.13 1.00
N LEU A 111 2.10 -17.89 0.54
CA LEU A 111 3.35 -17.38 -0.07
C LEU A 111 4.43 -17.01 0.96
N ASP A 112 4.18 -17.22 2.26
CA ASP A 112 5.06 -16.78 3.36
C ASP A 112 5.36 -15.27 3.33
N ILE A 113 4.40 -14.48 2.84
CA ILE A 113 4.49 -13.02 2.87
C ILE A 113 3.88 -12.53 4.18
N THR A 114 4.72 -11.88 4.99
CA THR A 114 4.26 -11.31 6.27
C THR A 114 3.15 -10.28 6.02
N VAL A 115 2.00 -10.48 6.66
CA VAL A 115 0.91 -9.50 6.74
C VAL A 115 0.95 -8.85 8.12
N SER A 116 1.09 -7.53 8.17
CA SER A 116 1.15 -6.76 9.41
C SER A 116 0.05 -5.72 9.44
N GLY A 117 -0.76 -5.73 10.49
CA GLY A 117 -1.78 -4.73 10.82
C GLY A 117 -1.67 -4.35 12.29
N ALA A 118 -2.41 -3.35 12.72
CA ALA A 118 -2.50 -2.94 14.11
C ALA A 118 -3.93 -2.51 14.44
N ALA A 119 -4.46 -2.98 15.58
CA ALA A 119 -5.79 -2.60 16.03
C ALA A 119 -5.90 -1.07 16.16
N GLU A 120 -7.03 -0.51 15.75
CA GLU A 120 -7.30 0.94 15.78
C GLU A 120 -6.32 1.80 14.96
N HIS A 121 -5.63 1.18 13.96
CA HIS A 121 -4.68 1.87 13.08
C HIS A 121 -4.85 1.44 11.62
N GLU A 122 -4.46 2.35 10.74
CA GLU A 122 -4.43 2.15 9.29
C GLU A 122 -3.12 1.48 8.84
N ALA A 123 -3.11 0.95 7.64
CA ALA A 123 -1.88 0.44 7.01
C ALA A 123 -0.78 1.52 6.95
N ASP A 124 -1.15 2.79 6.80
CA ASP A 124 -0.24 3.94 6.78
C ASP A 124 0.54 4.09 8.10
N ASP A 125 -0.12 3.83 9.24
CA ASP A 125 0.53 3.86 10.57
C ASP A 125 1.50 2.69 10.74
N VAL A 126 1.13 1.51 10.22
CA VAL A 126 2.01 0.33 10.20
C VAL A 126 3.23 0.61 9.33
N ILE A 127 3.04 1.17 8.13
CA ILE A 127 4.12 1.57 7.22
C ILE A 127 5.01 2.63 7.89
N GLY A 128 4.41 3.65 8.49
CA GLY A 128 5.09 4.72 9.20
C GLY A 128 6.00 4.18 10.31
N SER A 129 5.48 3.24 11.10
CA SER A 129 6.21 2.63 12.21
C SER A 129 7.34 1.72 11.70
N LEU A 130 7.08 0.84 10.74
CA LEU A 130 8.09 -0.05 10.17
C LEU A 130 9.21 0.73 9.47
N ALA A 131 8.87 1.74 8.67
CA ALA A 131 9.86 2.56 7.97
C ALA A 131 10.70 3.40 8.94
N SER A 132 10.08 3.92 10.02
CA SER A 132 10.79 4.73 11.02
C SER A 132 11.73 3.90 11.90
N GLN A 133 11.38 2.65 12.19
CA GLN A 133 12.15 1.75 13.07
C GLN A 133 13.14 0.87 12.29
N ALA A 134 13.05 0.80 10.96
CA ALA A 134 13.95 -0.01 10.14
C ALA A 134 15.41 0.45 10.25
N ALA A 135 16.33 -0.51 10.46
CA ALA A 135 17.76 -0.30 10.44
C ALA A 135 18.38 -0.53 9.03
N MET A 136 17.55 -0.56 8.00
CA MET A 136 17.95 -0.81 6.61
C MET A 136 17.16 0.09 5.65
N PRO A 137 17.62 0.23 4.40
CA PRO A 137 16.89 0.93 3.36
C PRO A 137 15.46 0.43 3.19
N VAL A 138 14.49 1.35 2.91
CA VAL A 138 13.07 1.03 2.79
C VAL A 138 12.50 1.54 1.47
N ASP A 139 11.74 0.67 0.79
CA ASP A 139 10.87 1.01 -0.33
C ASP A 139 9.41 0.93 0.13
N ILE A 140 8.71 2.05 0.16
CA ILE A 140 7.28 2.12 0.47
C ILE A 140 6.51 2.13 -0.85
N VAL A 141 5.65 1.15 -1.07
CA VAL A 141 4.86 1.04 -2.31
C VAL A 141 3.43 1.45 -2.04
N THR A 142 3.03 2.61 -2.55
CA THR A 142 1.69 3.17 -2.31
C THR A 142 1.17 3.98 -3.49
N GLY A 143 -0.14 4.18 -3.55
CA GLY A 143 -0.81 5.17 -4.40
C GLY A 143 -1.16 6.45 -3.65
N ASP A 144 -0.88 6.53 -2.35
CA ASP A 144 -1.17 7.67 -1.50
C ASP A 144 0.03 8.63 -1.38
N ARG A 145 -0.26 9.93 -1.41
CA ARG A 145 0.75 10.98 -1.26
C ARG A 145 1.07 11.30 0.19
N ASP A 146 0.18 10.95 1.11
CA ASP A 146 0.40 11.26 2.52
C ASP A 146 1.62 10.51 3.09
N LEU A 147 1.95 9.36 2.49
CA LEU A 147 3.19 8.63 2.80
C LEU A 147 4.47 9.31 2.30
N PHE A 148 4.38 10.40 1.53
CA PHE A 148 5.57 11.21 1.19
C PHE A 148 6.21 11.86 2.41
N GLN A 149 5.48 12.01 3.51
CA GLN A 149 6.02 12.44 4.81
C GLN A 149 7.08 11.49 5.39
N LEU A 150 7.19 10.27 4.86
CA LEU A 150 8.15 9.25 5.29
C LEU A 150 9.44 9.22 4.46
N VAL A 151 9.47 9.93 3.33
CA VAL A 151 10.65 10.00 2.47
C VAL A 151 11.82 10.63 3.26
N ASP A 152 12.98 9.98 3.19
CA ASP A 152 14.20 10.42 3.89
C ASP A 152 15.41 9.85 3.14
N ASP A 153 16.01 10.65 2.27
CA ASP A 153 17.16 10.24 1.46
C ASP A 153 18.39 9.89 2.34
N ALA A 154 18.53 10.50 3.53
CA ALA A 154 19.63 10.22 4.44
C ALA A 154 19.56 8.83 5.07
N ARG A 155 18.35 8.29 5.24
CA ARG A 155 18.07 6.93 5.72
C ARG A 155 17.78 5.95 4.59
N ASP A 156 17.86 6.39 3.33
CA ASP A 156 17.50 5.63 2.13
C ASP A 156 16.05 5.06 2.21
N VAL A 157 15.11 5.90 2.70
CA VAL A 157 13.67 5.64 2.69
C VAL A 157 13.04 6.39 1.53
N ARG A 158 12.41 5.68 0.61
CA ARG A 158 11.76 6.27 -0.57
C ARG A 158 10.39 5.67 -0.83
N VAL A 159 9.55 6.39 -1.56
CA VAL A 159 8.25 5.90 -1.98
C VAL A 159 8.29 5.48 -3.45
N ILE A 160 7.81 4.28 -3.74
CA ILE A 160 7.51 3.80 -5.08
C ILE A 160 6.04 4.10 -5.34
N TYR A 161 5.80 5.23 -6.01
CA TYR A 161 4.46 5.78 -6.20
C TYR A 161 3.74 5.14 -7.38
N THR A 162 2.56 4.58 -7.11
CA THR A 162 1.80 3.77 -8.07
C THR A 162 0.63 4.52 -8.71
N ALA A 163 0.29 5.75 -8.30
CA ALA A 163 -0.95 6.44 -8.71
C ALA A 163 -1.13 6.56 -10.23
N ARG A 164 -0.02 6.62 -11.00
CA ARG A 164 -0.06 6.66 -12.47
C ARG A 164 -0.16 5.28 -13.14
N GLY A 165 -0.32 4.23 -12.35
CA GLY A 165 -0.37 2.84 -12.78
C GLY A 165 0.99 2.14 -12.75
N MET A 166 0.95 0.81 -12.71
CA MET A 166 2.13 -0.04 -12.57
C MET A 166 3.15 0.12 -13.72
N SER A 167 2.72 0.56 -14.90
CA SER A 167 3.63 0.83 -16.02
C SER A 167 4.40 2.16 -15.90
N LYS A 168 4.04 3.02 -14.95
CA LYS A 168 4.58 4.38 -14.76
C LYS A 168 4.91 4.62 -13.28
N LEU A 169 5.57 3.64 -12.66
CA LEU A 169 6.05 3.79 -11.29
C LEU A 169 7.01 4.98 -11.20
N GLU A 170 6.88 5.74 -10.15
CA GLU A 170 7.74 6.88 -9.87
C GLU A 170 8.44 6.66 -8.53
N THR A 171 9.77 6.75 -8.52
CA THR A 171 10.54 6.78 -7.28
C THR A 171 10.53 8.21 -6.74
N VAL A 172 9.92 8.39 -5.57
CA VAL A 172 9.81 9.67 -4.87
C VAL A 172 10.91 9.75 -3.83
N THR A 173 11.71 10.80 -3.92
CA THR A 173 12.85 11.16 -3.07
C THR A 173 12.63 12.56 -2.49
N ASP A 174 13.51 13.02 -1.59
CA ASP A 174 13.50 14.41 -1.08
C ASP A 174 13.42 15.42 -2.24
N ALA A 175 14.29 15.25 -3.23
CA ALA A 175 14.31 16.13 -4.40
C ALA A 175 13.00 16.10 -5.19
N THR A 176 12.33 14.96 -5.25
CA THR A 176 11.01 14.83 -5.92
C THR A 176 9.94 15.60 -5.17
N VAL A 177 9.88 15.48 -3.85
CA VAL A 177 8.90 16.17 -3.01
C VAL A 177 9.12 17.68 -3.08
N VAL A 178 10.36 18.15 -2.89
CA VAL A 178 10.72 19.57 -2.98
C VAL A 178 10.41 20.12 -4.38
N GLY A 179 10.79 19.40 -5.43
CA GLY A 179 10.58 19.88 -6.80
C GLY A 179 9.12 19.98 -7.23
N LYS A 180 8.25 19.12 -6.70
CA LYS A 180 6.82 19.09 -7.06
C LYS A 180 5.95 19.96 -6.15
N TYR A 181 6.20 19.93 -4.85
CA TYR A 181 5.31 20.55 -3.86
C TYR A 181 5.92 21.76 -3.19
N GLY A 182 7.24 21.99 -3.34
CA GLY A 182 7.94 23.11 -2.74
C GLY A 182 8.11 22.99 -1.22
N VAL A 183 7.99 21.79 -0.68
CA VAL A 183 8.16 21.49 0.77
C VAL A 183 9.08 20.30 0.96
N LEU A 184 9.71 20.21 2.13
CA LEU A 184 10.46 19.01 2.52
C LEU A 184 9.50 17.86 2.86
N PRO A 185 9.92 16.59 2.73
CA PRO A 185 9.08 15.45 3.15
C PRO A 185 8.55 15.58 4.57
N VAL A 186 9.38 15.97 5.52
CA VAL A 186 8.99 16.18 6.93
C VAL A 186 7.88 17.22 7.10
N GLN A 187 7.73 18.14 6.15
CA GLN A 187 6.69 19.19 6.14
C GLN A 187 5.41 18.73 5.44
N TYR A 188 5.38 17.51 4.86
CA TYR A 188 4.28 17.11 3.97
C TYR A 188 2.94 16.99 4.72
N ALA A 189 2.93 16.51 5.96
CA ALA A 189 1.72 16.45 6.78
C ALA A 189 1.15 17.86 7.08
N ASP A 190 2.00 18.81 7.44
CA ASP A 190 1.60 20.21 7.66
C ASP A 190 1.10 20.87 6.36
N TYR A 191 1.76 20.54 5.25
CA TYR A 191 1.35 21.00 3.93
C TYR A 191 -0.05 20.48 3.57
N ALA A 192 -0.33 19.18 3.80
CA ALA A 192 -1.64 18.59 3.58
C ALA A 192 -2.70 19.19 4.50
N ALA A 193 -2.40 19.40 5.78
CA ALA A 193 -3.28 20.05 6.73
C ALA A 193 -3.64 21.49 6.29
N LEU A 194 -2.68 22.27 5.82
CA LEU A 194 -2.91 23.65 5.37
C LEU A 194 -3.77 23.73 4.10
N ARG A 195 -3.42 22.93 3.05
CA ARG A 195 -4.13 22.97 1.77
C ARG A 195 -5.46 22.22 1.76
N GLY A 196 -5.62 21.27 2.70
CA GLY A 196 -6.67 20.29 2.72
C GLY A 196 -6.41 19.08 1.82
N ASP A 197 -7.14 17.99 2.08
CA ASP A 197 -7.22 16.82 1.21
C ASP A 197 -8.65 16.28 1.18
N ALA A 198 -9.31 16.44 0.02
CA ALA A 198 -10.69 16.02 -0.15
C ALA A 198 -10.84 14.48 -0.08
N SER A 199 -9.78 13.73 -0.46
CA SER A 199 -9.80 12.26 -0.40
C SER A 199 -9.89 11.74 1.03
N ASP A 200 -9.40 12.51 2.00
CA ASP A 200 -9.44 12.19 3.43
C ASP A 200 -10.44 13.05 4.23
N GLY A 201 -11.22 13.89 3.53
CA GLY A 201 -12.21 14.73 4.18
C GLY A 201 -11.61 15.89 4.97
N LEU A 202 -10.38 16.30 4.64
CA LEU A 202 -9.68 17.44 5.24
C LEU A 202 -10.06 18.72 4.50
N PRO A 203 -10.77 19.69 5.12
CA PRO A 203 -11.20 20.91 4.44
C PRO A 203 -10.05 21.87 4.11
N GLY A 204 -8.93 21.79 4.84
CA GLY A 204 -7.86 22.76 4.75
C GLY A 204 -8.24 24.14 5.32
N VAL A 205 -7.31 25.07 5.20
CA VAL A 205 -7.55 26.49 5.58
C VAL A 205 -8.15 27.21 4.38
N SER A 206 -9.35 27.78 4.54
CA SER A 206 -10.06 28.46 3.46
C SER A 206 -9.20 29.52 2.75
N GLY A 207 -9.00 29.34 1.44
CA GLY A 207 -8.19 30.22 0.61
C GLY A 207 -6.68 30.12 0.84
N ILE A 208 -6.20 29.04 1.45
CA ILE A 208 -4.79 28.62 1.46
C ILE A 208 -4.69 27.37 0.58
N GLY A 209 -4.23 27.52 -0.65
CA GLY A 209 -3.95 26.41 -1.55
C GLY A 209 -2.47 26.04 -1.56
N GLU A 210 -2.10 25.09 -2.41
CA GLU A 210 -0.76 24.48 -2.50
C GLU A 210 0.39 25.50 -2.45
N LYS A 211 0.37 26.53 -3.31
CA LYS A 211 1.45 27.51 -3.39
C LYS A 211 1.59 28.36 -2.11
N THR A 212 0.46 28.70 -1.48
CA THR A 212 0.47 29.50 -0.26
C THR A 212 0.95 28.65 0.93
N ALA A 213 0.48 27.41 1.04
CA ALA A 213 0.93 26.47 2.06
C ALA A 213 2.44 26.21 1.97
N ALA A 214 2.95 25.91 0.77
CA ALA A 214 4.38 25.72 0.56
C ALA A 214 5.21 26.97 0.93
N LYS A 215 4.76 28.17 0.54
CA LYS A 215 5.45 29.41 0.88
C LYS A 215 5.50 29.64 2.40
N LEU A 216 4.39 29.39 3.10
CA LEU A 216 4.33 29.53 4.56
C LEU A 216 5.30 28.57 5.25
N LEU A 217 5.36 27.31 4.82
CA LEU A 217 6.29 26.31 5.37
C LEU A 217 7.76 26.63 5.06
N GLN A 218 8.06 27.19 3.90
CA GLN A 218 9.40 27.66 3.57
C GLN A 218 9.84 28.85 4.45
N GLU A 219 8.91 29.74 4.83
CA GLU A 219 9.20 30.94 5.61
C GLU A 219 9.23 30.68 7.13
N PHE A 220 8.33 29.83 7.64
CA PHE A 220 8.10 29.59 9.06
C PHE A 220 8.45 28.17 9.53
N VAL A 221 9.03 27.33 8.66
CA VAL A 221 9.56 25.99 8.90
C VAL A 221 8.49 24.90 9.06
N ASP A 222 7.53 25.07 9.96
CA ASP A 222 6.47 24.10 10.27
C ASP A 222 5.16 24.82 10.63
N LEU A 223 4.12 24.04 10.91
CA LEU A 223 2.83 24.61 11.28
C LEU A 223 2.87 25.35 12.61
N ASP A 224 3.64 24.90 13.57
CA ASP A 224 3.78 25.58 14.87
C ASP A 224 4.41 26.96 14.67
N GLY A 225 5.45 27.07 13.84
CA GLY A 225 6.05 28.35 13.44
C GLY A 225 5.07 29.25 12.69
N ILE A 226 4.23 28.70 11.82
CA ILE A 226 3.16 29.45 11.12
C ILE A 226 2.12 29.97 12.11
N ILE A 227 1.69 29.17 13.07
CA ILE A 227 0.72 29.56 14.11
C ILE A 227 1.32 30.63 15.01
N ALA A 228 2.56 30.48 15.46
CA ALA A 228 3.27 31.47 16.25
C ALA A 228 3.38 32.79 15.49
N ALA A 229 3.81 32.78 14.24
CA ALA A 229 3.90 33.99 13.40
C ALA A 229 2.53 34.62 13.12
N SER A 230 1.45 33.85 13.08
CA SER A 230 0.10 34.42 12.93
C SER A 230 -0.35 35.25 14.12
N SER A 231 0.21 35.01 15.30
CA SER A 231 -0.08 35.70 16.56
C SER A 231 0.91 36.85 16.84
N ASP A 232 2.04 36.90 16.13
CA ASP A 232 3.06 37.94 16.27
C ASP A 232 2.81 39.11 15.28
N PRO A 233 2.46 40.31 15.73
CA PRO A 233 2.23 41.44 14.84
C PRO A 233 3.46 41.85 14.02
N ASP A 234 4.67 41.59 14.53
CA ASP A 234 5.93 41.95 13.88
C ASP A 234 6.43 40.91 12.86
N ALA A 235 5.83 39.72 12.84
CA ALA A 235 6.19 38.71 11.85
C ALA A 235 5.77 39.11 10.42
N ALA A 236 6.56 38.72 9.42
CA ALA A 236 6.36 39.08 8.02
C ALA A 236 5.17 38.33 7.38
N MET A 237 4.00 38.40 8.01
CA MET A 237 2.77 37.73 7.55
C MET A 237 1.66 38.74 7.26
N SER A 238 0.99 38.62 6.10
CA SER A 238 -0.10 39.53 5.75
C SER A 238 -1.30 39.38 6.68
N ALA A 239 -2.02 40.49 6.94
CA ALA A 239 -3.23 40.50 7.77
C ALA A 239 -4.29 39.50 7.25
N THR A 240 -4.42 39.32 5.93
CA THR A 240 -5.35 38.38 5.32
C THR A 240 -5.01 36.93 5.69
N ILE A 241 -3.73 36.56 5.66
CA ILE A 241 -3.29 35.21 6.04
C ILE A 241 -3.50 34.97 7.53
N ARG A 242 -3.14 35.96 8.39
CA ARG A 242 -3.39 35.89 9.83
C ARG A 242 -4.86 35.63 10.15
N THR A 243 -5.76 36.39 9.53
CA THR A 243 -7.22 36.20 9.72
C THR A 243 -7.66 34.81 9.33
N LYS A 244 -7.17 34.26 8.22
CA LYS A 244 -7.51 32.89 7.76
C LYS A 244 -7.01 31.81 8.72
N LEU A 245 -5.77 31.90 9.17
CA LEU A 245 -5.18 30.96 10.12
C LEU A 245 -5.90 31.00 11.47
N THR A 246 -6.18 32.21 11.98
CA THR A 246 -6.94 32.38 13.23
C THR A 246 -8.34 31.78 13.12
N ALA A 247 -9.04 32.00 12.00
CA ALA A 247 -10.37 31.44 11.77
C ALA A 247 -10.37 29.90 11.67
N ALA A 248 -9.25 29.29 11.33
CA ALA A 248 -9.06 27.84 11.20
C ALA A 248 -8.39 27.22 12.45
N GLY A 249 -8.28 27.93 13.57
CA GLY A 249 -7.50 27.52 14.74
C GLY A 249 -7.86 26.13 15.26
N ASP A 250 -9.15 25.83 15.46
CA ASP A 250 -9.63 24.53 15.95
C ASP A 250 -9.27 23.41 14.97
N TYR A 251 -9.44 23.66 13.66
CA TYR A 251 -9.06 22.70 12.62
C TYR A 251 -7.56 22.44 12.61
N LEU A 252 -6.74 23.49 12.67
CA LEU A 252 -5.28 23.38 12.67
C LEU A 252 -4.72 22.72 13.93
N ALA A 253 -5.44 22.75 15.05
CA ALA A 253 -5.06 22.02 16.26
C ALA A 253 -5.25 20.49 16.12
N ALA A 254 -6.16 20.05 15.25
CA ALA A 254 -6.51 18.65 15.05
C ALA A 254 -5.88 18.04 13.78
N ALA A 255 -5.95 18.74 12.65
CA ALA A 255 -5.61 18.21 11.33
C ALA A 255 -4.20 17.61 11.21
N PRO A 256 -3.12 18.20 11.72
CA PRO A 256 -1.80 17.60 11.65
C PRO A 256 -1.73 16.22 12.29
N LYS A 257 -2.40 16.04 13.45
CA LYS A 257 -2.44 14.76 14.16
C LYS A 257 -3.19 13.69 13.38
N VAL A 258 -4.17 14.09 12.55
CA VAL A 258 -4.93 13.19 11.69
C VAL A 258 -4.12 12.76 10.47
N VAL A 259 -3.34 13.68 9.89
CA VAL A 259 -2.53 13.44 8.68
C VAL A 259 -1.21 12.73 8.99
N GLN A 260 -0.61 13.04 10.15
CA GLN A 260 0.63 12.38 10.54
C GLN A 260 0.40 10.90 10.77
N VAL A 261 1.23 10.07 10.12
CA VAL A 261 1.24 8.64 10.40
C VAL A 261 1.95 8.35 11.71
N VAL A 262 1.48 7.35 12.45
CA VAL A 262 2.12 6.88 13.68
C VAL A 262 3.45 6.21 13.32
N ARG A 263 4.51 6.45 14.11
CA ARG A 263 5.87 5.98 13.80
C ARG A 263 6.48 5.06 14.84
N ASP A 264 5.75 4.75 15.89
CA ASP A 264 6.25 4.07 17.08
C ASP A 264 5.35 2.91 17.56
N LEU A 265 4.52 2.36 16.68
CA LEU A 265 3.71 1.18 17.01
C LEU A 265 4.61 0.01 17.39
N GLY A 266 4.24 -0.68 18.46
CA GLY A 266 4.86 -1.92 18.88
C GLY A 266 4.33 -3.11 18.08
N LEU A 267 4.85 -3.31 16.87
CA LEU A 267 4.36 -4.35 15.95
C LEU A 267 4.93 -5.75 16.23
N GLY A 268 5.80 -5.88 17.25
CA GLY A 268 6.50 -7.12 17.57
C GLY A 268 7.62 -7.46 16.58
N ASP A 269 8.31 -8.56 16.88
CA ASP A 269 9.34 -9.10 16.00
C ASP A 269 8.71 -10.10 15.03
N PHE A 270 8.99 -9.95 13.74
CA PHE A 270 8.60 -10.90 12.71
C PHE A 270 9.68 -11.00 11.63
N ASP A 271 9.73 -12.15 10.98
CA ASP A 271 10.66 -12.38 9.87
C ASP A 271 9.97 -12.10 8.53
N ALA A 272 10.34 -11.00 7.91
CA ALA A 272 9.81 -10.60 6.60
C ALA A 272 10.72 -11.01 5.43
N ALA A 273 11.74 -11.84 5.66
CA ALA A 273 12.71 -12.19 4.62
C ALA A 273 12.07 -13.02 3.51
N ILE A 274 12.31 -12.62 2.28
CA ILE A 274 11.92 -13.40 1.10
C ILE A 274 12.83 -14.63 1.00
N ARG A 275 12.22 -15.82 1.07
CA ARG A 275 12.92 -17.12 0.96
C ARG A 275 12.18 -18.05 0.00
N PRO A 276 12.91 -19.00 -0.59
CA PRO A 276 12.25 -20.11 -1.29
C PRO A 276 11.33 -20.89 -0.34
N LEU A 277 10.13 -21.18 -0.82
CA LEU A 277 9.11 -21.91 -0.06
C LEU A 277 9.47 -23.39 0.09
N GLY A 278 9.06 -24.00 1.19
CA GLY A 278 9.10 -25.45 1.36
C GLY A 278 8.08 -26.17 0.45
N ALA A 279 8.25 -27.48 0.27
CA ALA A 279 7.39 -28.27 -0.61
C ALA A 279 5.90 -28.20 -0.22
N GLU A 280 5.58 -28.22 1.07
CA GLU A 280 4.22 -28.13 1.57
C GLU A 280 3.58 -26.77 1.26
N GLN A 281 4.32 -25.68 1.42
CA GLN A 281 3.84 -24.33 1.08
C GLN A 281 3.64 -24.19 -0.44
N LEU A 282 4.56 -24.71 -1.27
CA LEU A 282 4.42 -24.74 -2.71
C LEU A 282 3.15 -25.48 -3.14
N ASP A 283 2.92 -26.68 -2.59
CA ASP A 283 1.71 -27.47 -2.85
C ASP A 283 0.44 -26.70 -2.43
N ARG A 284 0.48 -25.98 -1.30
CA ARG A 284 -0.64 -25.12 -0.84
C ARG A 284 -0.92 -24.00 -1.82
N VAL A 285 0.10 -23.26 -2.24
CA VAL A 285 -0.04 -22.14 -3.21
C VAL A 285 -0.58 -22.67 -4.56
N GLU A 286 -0.04 -23.79 -5.07
CA GLU A 286 -0.52 -24.38 -6.33
C GLU A 286 -1.95 -24.88 -6.23
N ARG A 287 -2.35 -25.47 -5.08
CA ARG A 287 -3.72 -25.89 -4.82
C ARG A 287 -4.67 -24.69 -4.84
N LEU A 288 -4.38 -23.63 -4.09
CA LEU A 288 -5.17 -22.37 -4.11
C LEU A 288 -5.25 -21.79 -5.53
N GLY A 289 -4.15 -21.84 -6.28
CA GLY A 289 -4.10 -21.42 -7.67
C GLY A 289 -5.09 -22.17 -8.58
N ARG A 290 -5.22 -23.49 -8.38
CA ARG A 290 -6.18 -24.34 -9.13
C ARG A 290 -7.62 -24.17 -8.66
N GLU A 291 -7.85 -24.22 -7.33
CA GLU A 291 -9.18 -24.13 -6.72
C GLU A 291 -9.88 -22.82 -7.03
N HIS A 292 -9.12 -21.71 -7.06
CA HIS A 292 -9.64 -20.37 -7.31
C HIS A 292 -9.33 -19.82 -8.72
N ASN A 293 -8.82 -20.66 -9.63
CA ASN A 293 -8.51 -20.24 -11.00
C ASN A 293 -7.61 -18.99 -11.06
N LEU A 294 -6.56 -18.93 -10.21
CA LEU A 294 -5.64 -17.78 -10.19
C LEU A 294 -4.67 -17.75 -11.38
N GLY A 295 -4.62 -18.83 -12.15
CA GLY A 295 -3.91 -18.90 -13.43
C GLY A 295 -2.41 -18.61 -13.33
N GLY A 296 -1.87 -17.95 -14.35
CA GLY A 296 -0.44 -17.65 -14.43
C GLY A 296 0.08 -16.66 -13.39
N SER A 297 -0.81 -15.96 -12.63
CA SER A 297 -0.38 -15.02 -11.61
C SER A 297 0.37 -15.71 -10.47
N VAL A 298 -0.09 -16.92 -10.08
CA VAL A 298 0.61 -17.77 -9.09
C VAL A 298 2.03 -18.12 -9.56
N HIS A 299 2.18 -18.56 -10.80
CA HIS A 299 3.51 -18.91 -11.31
C HIS A 299 4.46 -17.70 -11.41
N ARG A 300 3.92 -16.52 -11.72
CA ARG A 300 4.74 -15.29 -11.79
C ARG A 300 5.24 -14.88 -10.42
N VAL A 301 4.37 -14.87 -9.41
CA VAL A 301 4.79 -14.49 -8.05
C VAL A 301 5.74 -15.52 -7.44
N LEU A 302 5.48 -16.82 -7.61
CA LEU A 302 6.40 -17.88 -7.16
C LEU A 302 7.80 -17.69 -7.76
N ARG A 303 7.89 -17.47 -9.06
CA ARG A 303 9.18 -17.24 -9.74
C ARG A 303 9.87 -15.97 -9.21
N ALA A 304 9.13 -14.89 -9.02
CA ALA A 304 9.69 -13.64 -8.47
C ALA A 304 10.25 -13.83 -7.05
N LEU A 305 9.58 -14.65 -6.22
CA LEU A 305 10.02 -15.02 -4.87
C LEU A 305 11.12 -16.09 -4.85
N GLY A 306 11.69 -16.46 -6.00
CA GLY A 306 12.80 -17.41 -6.09
C GLY A 306 12.39 -18.89 -6.09
N ASN A 307 11.10 -19.17 -6.35
CA ASN A 307 10.60 -20.55 -6.45
C ASN A 307 10.43 -20.93 -7.91
N GLU A 308 10.95 -22.11 -8.30
CA GLU A 308 10.63 -22.70 -9.60
C GLU A 308 9.27 -23.41 -9.50
N PRO A 309 8.30 -23.04 -10.35
CA PRO A 309 7.04 -23.78 -10.41
C PRO A 309 7.31 -25.24 -10.83
N ALA A 310 6.61 -26.19 -10.22
CA ALA A 310 6.74 -27.59 -10.59
C ALA A 310 6.58 -27.73 -12.10
N GLN A 311 7.59 -28.31 -12.77
CA GLN A 311 7.49 -28.61 -14.19
C GLN A 311 6.33 -29.60 -14.38
N ASN A 312 5.32 -29.22 -15.18
CA ASN A 312 4.31 -30.17 -15.64
C ASN A 312 5.06 -31.35 -16.29
N LYS A 313 5.17 -32.46 -15.58
CA LYS A 313 5.60 -33.69 -16.18
C LYS A 313 4.54 -34.05 -17.23
N THR A 314 4.76 -33.60 -18.45
CA THR A 314 4.06 -34.09 -19.62
C THR A 314 4.28 -35.61 -19.60
N VAL A 315 3.21 -36.37 -19.34
CA VAL A 315 3.24 -37.80 -19.51
C VAL A 315 3.57 -38.04 -20.98
N GLN A 316 4.84 -38.33 -21.24
CA GLN A 316 5.23 -38.86 -22.55
C GLN A 316 4.60 -40.23 -22.63
N ASN A 317 3.46 -40.32 -23.37
CA ASN A 317 2.96 -41.61 -23.86
C ASN A 317 4.08 -42.23 -24.66
N GLU A 318 4.70 -43.27 -24.14
CA GLU A 318 5.54 -44.16 -24.91
C GLU A 318 4.74 -44.68 -26.10
N PRO A 319 5.27 -44.59 -27.33
CA PRO A 319 4.60 -45.20 -28.48
C PRO A 319 4.63 -46.70 -28.31
N ALA A 320 3.45 -47.33 -28.35
CA ALA A 320 3.29 -48.77 -28.34
C ALA A 320 4.23 -49.41 -29.40
N GLN A 321 5.14 -50.28 -28.95
CA GLN A 321 6.01 -51.08 -29.82
C GLN A 321 5.13 -52.01 -30.64
N ASN A 322 5.00 -51.75 -31.94
CA ASN A 322 4.45 -52.67 -32.91
C ASN A 322 5.41 -53.86 -33.07
N GLN A 323 5.05 -55.02 -32.56
CA GLN A 323 5.68 -56.28 -32.90
C GLN A 323 5.35 -56.61 -34.36
N PRO A 324 6.33 -56.95 -35.20
CA PRO A 324 6.03 -57.46 -36.54
C PRO A 324 5.52 -58.90 -36.48
N ALA A 325 4.40 -59.15 -37.18
CA ALA A 325 3.84 -60.49 -37.40
C ALA A 325 4.86 -61.38 -38.14
N GLN A 326 5.18 -62.51 -37.56
CA GLN A 326 5.94 -63.53 -38.26
C GLN A 326 4.95 -64.27 -39.22
N ASP A 327 5.15 -64.07 -40.52
CA ASP A 327 4.53 -64.84 -41.59
C ASP A 327 5.27 -66.13 -41.76
N GLY A 328 4.66 -67.20 -41.33
CA GLY A 328 5.13 -68.51 -41.54
C GLY A 328 4.52 -69.12 -42.85
N THR A 329 5.29 -69.02 -43.90
CA THR A 329 4.95 -69.84 -45.14
C THR A 329 5.70 -71.13 -45.09
N ALA A 330 4.94 -72.22 -45.04
CA ALA A 330 5.36 -73.55 -45.50
C ALA A 330 4.53 -73.90 -46.73
N ARG A 331 5.24 -74.11 -47.83
CA ARG A 331 4.91 -74.68 -49.15
C ARG A 331 4.07 -73.85 -50.11
#